data_99abc83757b46eff974291fd1501dc89
#
_entry.id   99abc83757b46eff974291fd1501dc89
#
_cell.length_a   1.000
_cell.length_b   1.000
_cell.length_c   1.000
_cell.angle_alpha   90.00
_cell.angle_beta   90.00
_cell.angle_gamma   90.00
#
_symmetry.space_group_name_H-M   'P 1'
#
loop_
_entity.id
_entity.type
_entity.pdbx_description
1 polymer ?
#
loop_
_entity_poly.entity_id
_entity_poly.type
_entity_poly.pdbx_seq_one_letter_code
_entity_poly.pdbx_strand_id
1 'polypeptide(L)'
;QRYADPTQELNFVLREARLQDEKNRQNSIETQDDHLQIEWERAQKRVLFAVRDAYEWARKNGIAKEQARAVLPEGLTESRLYMNGTLRSWVHFIELRSGNGTQKEHREIARACAEVIAKVFPMSQEFVASE
;
A
#
# COMPACT_ATOMS: atom_id res chain seq x y z
N GLN A 1 -14.28 3.75 1.46
CA GLN A 1 -13.80 3.86 0.08
C GLN A 1 -14.91 4.32 -0.84
N ARG A 2 -14.82 5.54 -1.29
CA ARG A 2 -15.62 6.04 -2.41
C ARG A 2 -14.80 5.94 -3.69
N TYR A 3 -15.29 5.53 -4.62
CA TYR A 3 -15.19 4.61 -5.72
C TYR A 3 -15.02 5.32 -7.05
N ALA A 4 -13.79 5.43 -7.53
CA ALA A 4 -13.55 5.52 -8.95
C ALA A 4 -14.12 4.26 -9.63
N ASP A 5 -14.63 4.41 -10.83
CA ASP A 5 -15.09 3.27 -11.61
C ASP A 5 -13.89 2.39 -11.96
N PRO A 6 -13.79 1.17 -11.42
CA PRO A 6 -12.62 0.35 -11.69
C PRO A 6 -12.55 -0.16 -13.14
N THR A 7 -13.60 0.02 -13.95
CA THR A 7 -13.51 -0.30 -15.40
C THR A 7 -12.70 0.73 -16.15
N GLN A 8 -12.65 1.97 -15.68
CA GLN A 8 -11.85 3.02 -16.31
C GLN A 8 -10.43 3.04 -15.78
N GLU A 9 -10.19 2.57 -14.54
CA GLU A 9 -8.90 2.61 -13.86
C GLU A 9 -8.72 1.43 -12.90
N LEU A 10 -8.62 0.22 -13.45
CA LEU A 10 -8.12 -0.91 -12.67
C LEU A 10 -6.61 -0.73 -12.51
N ASN A 11 -6.22 0.13 -11.58
CA ASN A 11 -4.83 0.32 -11.22
C ASN A 11 -4.44 -0.67 -10.14
N PHE A 12 -3.77 -1.73 -10.56
CA PHE A 12 -3.17 -2.67 -9.65
C PHE A 12 -1.69 -2.37 -9.49
N VAL A 13 -1.22 -2.44 -8.25
CA VAL A 13 0.19 -2.26 -7.91
C VAL A 13 0.76 -3.60 -7.48
N LEU A 14 1.73 -4.11 -8.23
CA LEU A 14 2.44 -5.33 -7.87
C LEU A 14 3.35 -5.08 -6.68
N ARG A 15 3.40 -6.04 -5.77
CA ARG A 15 4.26 -5.98 -4.59
C ARG A 15 5.57 -6.69 -4.84
N GLU A 16 6.67 -6.13 -4.36
CA GLU A 16 7.95 -6.81 -4.34
C GLU A 16 7.93 -8.00 -3.37
N ALA A 17 8.70 -9.04 -3.67
CA ALA A 17 8.93 -10.11 -2.71
C ALA A 17 9.87 -9.65 -1.62
N ARG A 18 9.48 -9.87 -0.38
CA ARG A 18 10.31 -9.66 0.81
C ARG A 18 10.19 -10.86 1.73
N LEU A 19 11.26 -11.19 2.41
CA LEU A 19 11.29 -12.32 3.32
C LEU A 19 10.67 -11.97 4.67
N GLN A 20 10.14 -12.97 5.35
CA GLN A 20 9.61 -12.81 6.70
C GLN A 20 10.76 -12.57 7.69
N ASP A 21 10.62 -11.54 8.51
CA ASP A 21 11.50 -11.35 9.66
C ASP A 21 11.04 -12.28 10.80
N GLU A 22 11.92 -13.19 11.21
CA GLU A 22 11.59 -14.17 12.25
C GLU A 22 11.46 -13.56 13.64
N LYS A 23 12.12 -12.43 13.88
CA LYS A 23 12.12 -11.74 15.17
C LYS A 23 10.99 -10.73 15.31
N ASN A 24 10.62 -10.09 14.21
CA ASN A 24 9.57 -9.08 14.20
C ASN A 24 8.56 -9.37 13.08
N ARG A 25 7.40 -9.85 13.45
CA ARG A 25 6.34 -10.25 12.48
C ARG A 25 5.83 -9.11 11.61
N GLN A 26 5.99 -7.87 12.03
CA GLN A 26 5.51 -6.70 11.28
C GLN A 26 6.56 -6.15 10.33
N ASN A 27 7.78 -6.63 10.43
CA ASN A 27 8.86 -6.25 9.55
C ASN A 27 9.06 -7.27 8.43
N SER A 28 9.65 -6.83 7.34
CA SER A 28 10.03 -7.69 6.22
C SER A 28 11.46 -7.37 5.78
N ILE A 29 12.13 -8.36 5.24
CA ILE A 29 13.53 -8.27 4.83
C ILE A 29 13.59 -8.25 3.31
N GLU A 30 14.26 -7.27 2.75
CA GLU A 30 14.50 -7.20 1.30
C GLU A 30 15.35 -8.38 0.84
N THR A 31 15.07 -8.88 -0.34
CA THR A 31 15.81 -9.97 -0.95
C THR A 31 16.35 -9.58 -2.32
N GLN A 32 17.53 -10.07 -2.65
CA GLN A 32 18.16 -9.93 -3.97
C GLN A 32 17.94 -11.15 -4.87
N ASP A 33 17.10 -12.08 -4.46
CA ASP A 33 16.78 -13.27 -5.24
C ASP A 33 15.84 -12.91 -6.41
N ASP A 34 16.42 -12.74 -7.60
CA ASP A 34 15.69 -12.39 -8.80
C ASP A 34 14.66 -13.45 -9.22
N HIS A 35 14.98 -14.72 -9.01
CA HIS A 35 14.05 -15.82 -9.31
C HIS A 35 12.81 -15.72 -8.41
N LEU A 36 12.98 -15.47 -7.13
CA LEU A 36 11.87 -15.29 -6.19
C LEU A 36 11.02 -14.08 -6.58
N GLN A 37 11.62 -12.97 -6.98
CA GLN A 37 10.92 -11.78 -7.44
C GLN A 37 10.08 -12.09 -8.68
N ILE A 38 10.63 -12.79 -9.67
CA ILE A 38 9.93 -13.15 -10.89
C ILE A 38 8.75 -14.09 -10.61
N GLU A 39 8.94 -15.11 -9.78
CA GLU A 39 7.88 -16.04 -9.44
C GLU A 39 6.76 -15.39 -8.63
N TRP A 40 7.10 -14.48 -7.73
CA TRP A 40 6.11 -13.71 -6.98
C TRP A 40 5.31 -12.77 -7.89
N GLU A 41 5.97 -12.09 -8.82
CA GLU A 41 5.29 -11.26 -9.82
C GLU A 41 4.33 -12.09 -10.67
N ARG A 42 4.75 -13.25 -11.15
CA ARG A 42 3.89 -14.18 -11.91
C ARG A 42 2.68 -14.63 -11.10
N ALA A 43 2.86 -14.96 -9.83
CA ALA A 43 1.77 -15.38 -8.96
C ALA A 43 0.72 -14.26 -8.80
N GLN A 44 1.18 -13.03 -8.58
CA GLN A 44 0.30 -11.85 -8.50
C GLN A 44 -0.45 -11.60 -9.81
N LYS A 45 0.24 -11.71 -10.95
CA LYS A 45 -0.37 -11.54 -12.28
C LYS A 45 -1.46 -12.59 -12.56
N ARG A 46 -1.28 -13.83 -12.11
CA ARG A 46 -2.33 -14.86 -12.22
C ARG A 46 -3.59 -14.47 -11.46
N VAL A 47 -3.44 -13.93 -10.24
CA VAL A 47 -4.57 -13.44 -9.44
C VAL A 47 -5.27 -12.30 -10.16
N LEU A 48 -4.51 -11.31 -10.64
CA LEU A 48 -5.06 -10.14 -11.33
C LEU A 48 -5.77 -10.49 -12.62
N PHE A 49 -5.28 -11.47 -13.35
CA PHE A 49 -5.95 -11.96 -14.57
C PHE A 49 -7.34 -12.54 -14.23
N ALA A 50 -7.42 -13.38 -13.22
CA ALA A 50 -8.68 -13.95 -12.76
C ALA A 50 -9.66 -12.88 -12.23
N VAL A 51 -9.14 -11.89 -11.52
CA VAL A 51 -9.92 -10.75 -11.01
C VAL A 51 -10.54 -9.94 -12.15
N ARG A 52 -9.75 -9.58 -13.15
CA ARG A 52 -10.24 -8.83 -14.31
C ARG A 52 -11.32 -9.59 -15.07
N ASP A 53 -11.09 -10.88 -15.28
CA ASP A 53 -12.05 -11.74 -15.96
C ASP A 53 -13.39 -11.81 -15.20
N ALA A 54 -13.34 -12.06 -13.91
CA ALA A 54 -14.53 -12.11 -13.06
C ALA A 54 -15.24 -10.75 -13.00
N TYR A 55 -14.49 -9.66 -12.88
CA TYR A 55 -15.05 -8.32 -12.83
C TYR A 55 -15.76 -7.93 -14.13
N GLU A 56 -15.10 -8.16 -15.26
CA GLU A 56 -15.68 -7.90 -16.58
C GLU A 56 -16.95 -8.73 -16.82
N TRP A 57 -16.93 -10.00 -16.46
CA TRP A 57 -18.10 -10.87 -16.54
C TRP A 57 -19.26 -10.31 -15.71
N ALA A 58 -18.99 -9.90 -14.48
CA ALA A 58 -19.99 -9.32 -13.60
C ALA A 58 -20.63 -8.06 -14.22
N ARG A 59 -19.80 -7.17 -14.77
CA ARG A 59 -20.28 -5.95 -15.40
C ARG A 59 -21.11 -6.22 -16.66
N LYS A 60 -20.70 -7.17 -17.49
CA LYS A 60 -21.45 -7.58 -18.68
C LYS A 60 -22.81 -8.18 -18.35
N ASN A 61 -22.95 -8.84 -17.22
CA ASN A 61 -24.18 -9.46 -16.75
C ASN A 61 -25.04 -8.55 -15.86
N GLY A 62 -24.72 -7.28 -15.79
CA GLY A 62 -25.54 -6.28 -15.10
C GLY A 62 -25.40 -6.28 -13.58
N ILE A 63 -24.39 -6.95 -13.03
CA ILE A 63 -24.12 -6.90 -11.58
C ILE A 63 -23.69 -5.47 -11.20
N ALA A 64 -24.29 -4.97 -10.13
CA ALA A 64 -23.98 -3.62 -9.63
C ALA A 64 -22.49 -3.47 -9.31
N LYS A 65 -21.94 -2.28 -9.56
CA LYS A 65 -20.51 -2.00 -9.31
C LYS A 65 -20.07 -2.34 -7.90
N GLU A 66 -20.89 -2.00 -6.91
CA GLU A 66 -20.61 -2.27 -5.51
C GLU A 66 -20.46 -3.76 -5.22
N GLN A 67 -21.19 -4.61 -5.92
CA GLN A 67 -21.10 -6.06 -5.79
C GLN A 67 -19.94 -6.64 -6.62
N ALA A 68 -19.75 -6.17 -7.86
CA ALA A 68 -18.65 -6.59 -8.71
C ALA A 68 -17.28 -6.32 -8.08
N ARG A 69 -17.16 -5.28 -7.29
CA ARG A 69 -15.93 -4.92 -6.57
C ARG A 69 -15.50 -5.92 -5.50
N ALA A 70 -16.39 -6.81 -5.09
CA ALA A 70 -16.07 -7.84 -4.11
C ALA A 70 -14.92 -8.75 -4.55
N VAL A 71 -14.68 -8.89 -5.86
CA VAL A 71 -13.57 -9.71 -6.38
C VAL A 71 -12.24 -8.99 -6.42
N LEU A 72 -12.17 -7.69 -6.15
CA LEU A 72 -10.93 -6.93 -6.19
C LEU A 72 -10.03 -7.26 -4.99
N PRO A 73 -8.74 -7.58 -5.23
CA PRO A 73 -7.81 -7.84 -4.14
C PRO A 73 -7.41 -6.55 -3.45
N GLU A 74 -7.70 -6.42 -2.19
CA GLU A 74 -7.41 -5.21 -1.40
C GLU A 74 -5.92 -4.88 -1.39
N GLY A 75 -5.06 -5.89 -1.24
CA GLY A 75 -3.62 -5.70 -1.16
C GLY A 75 -2.93 -5.24 -2.45
N LEU A 76 -3.58 -5.42 -3.61
CA LEU A 76 -3.02 -5.07 -4.92
C LEU A 76 -3.77 -3.93 -5.61
N THR A 77 -4.86 -3.44 -5.01
CA THR A 77 -5.70 -2.39 -5.59
C THR A 77 -5.28 -1.04 -5.05
N GLU A 78 -4.95 -0.13 -5.95
CA GLU A 78 -4.61 1.23 -5.57
C GLU A 78 -5.85 1.98 -5.07
N SER A 79 -5.69 2.72 -3.98
CA SER A 79 -6.72 3.60 -3.46
C SER A 79 -6.11 4.94 -3.04
N ARG A 80 -6.96 5.96 -3.01
CA ARG A 80 -6.55 7.29 -2.56
C ARG A 80 -7.34 7.67 -1.32
N LEU A 81 -6.62 8.07 -0.29
CA LEU A 81 -7.17 8.46 1.00
C LEU A 81 -6.74 9.89 1.33
N TYR A 82 -7.70 10.69 1.81
CA TYR A 82 -7.42 12.01 2.34
C TYR A 82 -7.61 12.00 3.85
N MET A 83 -6.60 12.47 4.57
CA MET A 83 -6.63 12.56 6.02
C MET A 83 -6.36 13.98 6.46
N ASN A 84 -7.06 14.43 7.51
CA ASN A 84 -6.86 15.70 8.16
C ASN A 84 -6.54 15.47 9.64
N GLY A 85 -5.61 16.22 10.17
CA GLY A 85 -5.21 16.11 11.56
C GLY A 85 -4.46 17.33 12.04
N THR A 86 -4.34 17.49 13.36
CA THR A 86 -3.53 18.55 13.96
C THR A 86 -2.04 18.28 13.72
N LEU A 87 -1.22 19.31 13.79
CA LEU A 87 0.24 19.17 13.71
C LEU A 87 0.77 18.19 14.77
N ARG A 88 0.23 18.26 15.99
CA ARG A 88 0.59 17.34 17.07
C ARG A 88 0.30 15.88 16.72
N SER A 89 -0.84 15.61 16.11
CA SER A 89 -1.21 14.26 15.66
C SER A 89 -0.27 13.77 14.57
N TRP A 90 0.12 14.61 13.63
CA TRP A 90 1.07 14.27 12.58
C TRP A 90 2.47 13.99 13.12
N VAL A 91 2.94 14.79 14.08
CA VAL A 91 4.23 14.55 14.76
C VAL A 91 4.22 13.19 15.46
N HIS A 92 3.16 12.89 16.19
CA HIS A 92 3.00 11.59 16.86
C HIS A 92 2.98 10.41 15.87
N PHE A 93 2.27 10.57 14.76
CA PHE A 93 2.25 9.57 13.69
C PHE A 93 3.66 9.32 13.11
N ILE A 94 4.42 10.38 12.84
CA ILE A 94 5.78 10.29 12.32
C ILE A 94 6.70 9.56 13.31
N GLU A 95 6.68 9.94 14.58
CA GLU A 95 7.48 9.29 15.62
C GLU A 95 7.17 7.79 15.71
N LEU A 96 5.89 7.44 15.68
CA LEU A 96 5.45 6.07 15.88
C LEU A 96 5.67 5.18 14.64
N ARG A 97 5.52 5.72 13.44
CA ARG A 97 5.46 4.93 12.20
C ARG A 97 6.69 5.04 11.30
N SER A 98 7.67 5.85 11.64
CA SER A 98 8.91 5.95 10.86
C SER A 98 9.99 4.94 11.27
N GLY A 99 9.77 4.17 12.32
CA GLY A 99 10.74 3.22 12.86
C GLY A 99 10.66 1.81 12.26
N ASN A 100 11.67 1.00 12.55
CA ASN A 100 11.85 -0.36 12.02
C ASN A 100 10.75 -1.37 12.36
N GLY A 101 9.98 -1.14 13.41
CA GLY A 101 8.85 -2.01 13.78
C GLY A 101 7.61 -1.85 12.91
N THR A 102 7.65 -0.96 11.93
CA THR A 102 6.53 -0.62 11.05
C THR A 102 6.75 -1.25 9.67
N GLN A 103 5.65 -1.64 9.02
CA GLN A 103 5.71 -2.10 7.63
C GLN A 103 6.38 -1.06 6.74
N LYS A 104 7.18 -1.53 5.77
CA LYS A 104 7.98 -0.66 4.89
C LYS A 104 7.17 0.45 4.23
N GLU A 105 6.03 0.11 3.64
CA GLU A 105 5.17 1.09 2.95
C GLU A 105 4.62 2.15 3.90
N HIS A 106 4.23 1.75 5.09
CA HIS A 106 3.73 2.67 6.11
C HIS A 106 4.84 3.60 6.63
N ARG A 107 6.03 3.05 6.83
CA ARG A 107 7.22 3.80 7.22
C ARG A 107 7.61 4.84 6.16
N GLU A 108 7.56 4.47 4.88
CA GLU A 108 7.81 5.38 3.76
C GLU A 108 6.81 6.54 3.74
N ILE A 109 5.54 6.27 3.98
CA ILE A 109 4.50 7.31 4.08
C ILE A 109 4.78 8.24 5.26
N ALA A 110 5.14 7.72 6.42
CA ALA A 110 5.45 8.53 7.59
C ALA A 110 6.65 9.46 7.34
N ARG A 111 7.69 8.97 6.69
CA ARG A 111 8.86 9.76 6.30
C ARG A 111 8.54 10.81 5.25
N ALA A 112 7.70 10.47 4.27
CA ALA A 112 7.22 11.43 3.27
C ALA A 112 6.39 12.55 3.90
N CYS A 113 5.56 12.24 4.88
CA CYS A 113 4.82 13.24 5.66
C CYS A 113 5.76 14.18 6.40
N ALA A 114 6.83 13.66 7.00
CA ALA A 114 7.84 14.46 7.68
C ALA A 114 8.53 15.44 6.73
N GLU A 115 8.88 15.02 5.53
CA GLU A 115 9.48 15.88 4.50
C GLU A 115 8.55 17.02 4.08
N VAL A 116 7.27 16.74 3.90
CA VAL A 116 6.28 17.77 3.54
C VAL A 116 6.10 18.78 4.67
N ILE A 117 5.98 18.31 5.91
CA ILE A 117 5.81 19.18 7.09
C ILE A 117 7.07 20.02 7.32
N ALA A 118 8.26 19.48 7.06
CA ALA A 118 9.54 20.18 7.22
C ALA A 118 9.65 21.43 6.35
N LYS A 119 8.90 21.55 5.27
CA LYS A 119 8.85 22.76 4.44
C LYS A 119 8.30 23.97 5.20
N VAL A 120 7.43 23.73 6.18
CA VAL A 120 6.81 24.77 7.03
C VAL A 120 7.39 24.73 8.44
N PHE A 121 7.68 23.54 8.96
CA PHE A 121 8.22 23.29 10.29
C PHE A 121 9.46 22.39 10.19
N PRO A 122 10.66 22.94 9.93
CA PRO A 122 11.89 22.16 9.75
C PRO A 122 12.22 21.21 10.91
N MET A 123 11.76 21.51 12.10
CA MET A 123 11.93 20.66 13.29
C MET A 123 11.27 19.29 13.17
N SER A 124 10.35 19.10 12.24
CA SER A 124 9.66 17.81 12.06
C SER A 124 10.60 16.68 11.67
N GLN A 125 11.77 16.98 11.10
CA GLN A 125 12.79 15.97 10.78
C GLN A 125 13.39 15.33 12.02
N GLU A 126 13.38 16.00 13.17
CA GLU A 126 13.86 15.48 14.45
C GLU A 126 12.97 14.33 14.97
N PHE A 127 11.72 14.25 14.52
CA PHE A 127 10.76 13.25 14.95
C PHE A 127 10.78 11.96 14.12
N VAL A 128 11.57 11.91 13.05
CA VAL A 128 11.76 10.68 12.28
C VAL A 128 12.57 9.70 13.11
N ALA A 129 12.03 8.50 13.34
CA ALA A 129 12.71 7.48 14.12
C ALA A 129 13.98 7.03 13.40
N SER A 130 15.07 6.84 14.16
CA SER A 130 16.30 6.24 13.66
C SER A 130 16.09 4.76 13.34
N GLU A 131 16.79 4.27 12.32
CA GLU A 131 16.78 2.85 11.92
C GLU A 131 17.45 1.95 12.95
#